data_1067bb7e44365c161001877be6e4bdf1
#
_entry.id   1067bb7e44365c161001877be6e4bdf1
#
_cell.length_a   1.000
_cell.length_b   1.000
_cell.length_c   1.000
_cell.angle_alpha   90.00
_cell.angle_beta   90.00
_cell.angle_gamma   90.00
#
_symmetry.space_group_name_H-M   'P 1'
#
loop_
_entity.id
_entity.type
_entity.pdbx_description
1 polymer ?
#
loop_
_entity_poly.entity_id
_entity_poly.type
_entity_poly.pdbx_seq_one_letter_code
_entity_poly.pdbx_strand_id
1 'polypeptide(L)'
;MSERFGEMIERVRAGGMTRRTFIDAMVGLGLTASHASHLLGAAGVASADPRLPSFVPSRRGGGGELKIIMWDAPTLLHPHFGRGLRDFTASRIFYEPLASPTPDGTYAPVLAEEIPTLANGGIARDGMSMTWKLKRGVVWHDGAPFTADDVVFNWEFAVDPATTATTRAGFQSVARVERLDTHTVKVVFTKPQPYWDLVFTGGGLLPRHVFSRLKGAGAREAVGHVKPVGTGPYRLVDFKPGDLIRAEINLNYHVPNRPFFDRLEIKGGGDAVSAARAVLQTGEYDFAYYILAEEEVLQRIEQGGKGRIILVPGAGVSHIQCNQTDPWREVDGERSSVRTSHFALSDRTVRRAINLLVDRASIQDYLVGRSGRIAENFLVAPHRCRSTANGWEFNVDKAGRFLDEVGWVRGPDGIRSRGGQRLKLVFQAGAAASVQKVQAVVKQAAVRAGIEVEIKAVPLGVFFSADTNNPDTNVRFQADLQMYTVFSGLDPQFYMAQFVSWEIPARENKWTGRNLTRWRNAEYDRLWREADSEMDPFKRADLFIRMNDMVVQDSVVIPITQRNILHASSHQIEGFELNGWDSIFGNIAYWYRRASVAPAPPKS
;
A
#
# COMPACT_ATOMS: atom_id res chain seq x y z
N MET A 1 14.41 26.32 21.43
CA MET A 1 14.49 25.32 20.32
C MET A 1 13.77 25.82 19.06
N SER A 2 12.56 26.41 19.15
CA SER A 2 11.81 26.88 17.98
C SER A 2 12.50 27.99 17.14
N GLU A 3 13.19 28.96 17.79
CA GLU A 3 13.92 30.01 17.08
C GLU A 3 15.08 29.48 16.21
N ARG A 4 15.86 28.55 16.70
CA ARG A 4 16.96 27.91 15.94
C ARG A 4 16.48 27.15 14.72
N PHE A 5 15.30 26.53 14.79
CA PHE A 5 14.72 25.84 13.64
C PHE A 5 14.26 26.84 12.57
N GLY A 6 13.64 27.94 12.99
CA GLY A 6 13.24 29.03 12.09
C GLY A 6 14.44 29.62 11.32
N GLU A 7 15.53 29.90 12.02
CA GLU A 7 16.76 30.41 11.40
C GLU A 7 17.36 29.43 10.37
N MET A 8 17.36 28.14 10.69
CA MET A 8 17.88 27.12 9.76
C MET A 8 17.00 26.98 8.52
N ILE A 9 15.69 27.07 8.67
CA ILE A 9 14.75 27.07 7.55
C ILE A 9 14.96 28.30 6.66
N GLU A 10 15.10 29.48 7.24
CA GLU A 10 15.39 30.71 6.48
C GLU A 10 16.74 30.64 5.76
N ARG A 11 17.74 30.00 6.34
CA ARG A 11 19.03 29.76 5.66
C ARG A 11 18.87 28.82 4.46
N VAL A 12 17.98 27.82 4.52
CA VAL A 12 17.69 26.97 3.37
C VAL A 12 16.95 27.77 2.30
N ARG A 13 15.98 28.61 2.68
CA ARG A 13 15.27 29.52 1.75
C ARG A 13 16.20 30.50 1.05
N ALA A 14 17.15 31.05 1.78
CA ALA A 14 18.14 32.00 1.27
C ALA A 14 19.29 31.34 0.47
N GLY A 15 19.28 30.00 0.30
CA GLY A 15 20.35 29.27 -0.37
C GLY A 15 21.66 29.15 0.44
N GLY A 16 21.69 29.63 1.68
CA GLY A 16 22.86 29.57 2.57
C GLY A 16 23.04 28.21 3.29
N MET A 17 22.10 27.30 3.10
CA MET A 17 22.18 25.92 3.61
C MET A 17 21.49 24.98 2.61
N THR A 18 22.10 23.82 2.34
CA THR A 18 21.41 22.83 1.48
C THR A 18 20.32 22.11 2.25
N ARG A 19 19.28 21.65 1.55
CA ARG A 19 18.21 20.84 2.14
C ARG A 19 18.77 19.59 2.84
N ARG A 20 19.76 18.93 2.24
CA ARG A 20 20.44 17.76 2.81
C ARG A 20 21.14 18.12 4.12
N THR A 21 21.91 19.23 4.15
CA THR A 21 22.59 19.70 5.36
C THR A 21 21.60 20.03 6.48
N PHE A 22 20.42 20.57 6.15
CA PHE A 22 19.35 20.80 7.11
C PHE A 22 18.81 19.48 7.66
N ILE A 23 18.51 18.51 6.78
CA ILE A 23 18.01 17.19 7.19
C ILE A 23 19.02 16.48 8.08
N ASP A 24 20.29 16.45 7.71
CA ASP A 24 21.36 15.83 8.48
C ASP A 24 21.51 16.48 9.87
N ALA A 25 21.42 17.81 9.95
CA ALA A 25 21.44 18.54 11.21
C ALA A 25 20.22 18.24 12.09
N MET A 26 19.02 18.10 11.51
CA MET A 26 17.80 17.74 12.24
C MET A 26 17.87 16.29 12.75
N VAL A 27 18.41 15.38 11.96
CA VAL A 27 18.65 13.99 12.37
C VAL A 27 19.67 13.93 13.53
N GLY A 28 20.71 14.75 13.49
CA GLY A 28 21.66 14.92 14.59
C GLY A 28 21.04 15.48 15.88
N LEU A 29 19.87 16.14 15.78
CA LEU A 29 19.08 16.65 16.91
C LEU A 29 17.96 15.68 17.34
N GLY A 30 17.93 14.46 16.79
CA GLY A 30 16.98 13.41 17.16
C GLY A 30 15.69 13.40 16.36
N LEU A 31 15.54 14.24 15.31
CA LEU A 31 14.43 14.12 14.37
C LEU A 31 14.73 13.05 13.32
N THR A 32 13.68 12.44 12.76
CA THR A 32 13.87 11.59 11.58
C THR A 32 14.09 12.45 10.33
N ALA A 33 14.77 11.93 9.31
CA ALA A 33 14.96 12.61 8.03
C ALA A 33 13.62 13.03 7.38
N SER A 34 12.59 12.22 7.59
CA SER A 34 11.21 12.50 7.16
C SER A 34 10.62 13.72 7.86
N HIS A 35 10.76 13.83 9.18
CA HIS A 35 10.31 15.00 9.95
C HIS A 35 11.03 16.29 9.53
N ALA A 36 12.35 16.19 9.31
CA ALA A 36 13.14 17.31 8.85
C ALA A 36 12.73 17.79 7.43
N SER A 37 12.43 16.86 6.52
CA SER A 37 11.90 17.17 5.18
C SER A 37 10.52 17.81 5.25
N HIS A 38 9.68 17.35 6.16
CA HIS A 38 8.32 17.88 6.36
C HIS A 38 8.33 19.31 6.91
N LEU A 39 9.26 19.63 7.83
CA LEU A 39 9.47 20.99 8.34
C LEU A 39 9.84 21.96 7.22
N LEU A 40 10.69 21.54 6.29
CA LEU A 40 11.03 22.35 5.11
C LEU A 40 9.84 22.55 4.18
N GLY A 41 9.06 21.47 3.94
CA GLY A 41 7.84 21.54 3.12
C GLY A 41 6.77 22.43 3.74
N ALA A 42 6.49 22.29 5.04
CA ALA A 42 5.56 23.13 5.80
C ALA A 42 6.00 24.62 5.83
N ALA A 43 7.30 24.85 5.73
CA ALA A 43 7.89 26.19 5.64
C ALA A 43 7.94 26.74 4.20
N GLY A 44 7.34 26.07 3.21
CA GLY A 44 7.31 26.55 1.82
C GLY A 44 8.67 26.48 1.10
N VAL A 45 9.64 25.72 1.65
CA VAL A 45 10.87 25.42 0.91
C VAL A 45 10.54 24.35 -0.13
N ALA A 46 10.49 24.73 -1.40
CA ALA A 46 10.18 23.84 -2.50
C ALA A 46 11.04 22.57 -2.39
N SER A 47 10.39 21.42 -2.35
CA SER A 47 11.05 20.14 -2.57
C SER A 47 11.69 20.22 -3.95
N ALA A 48 12.99 20.04 -4.08
CA ALA A 48 13.52 19.55 -5.34
C ALA A 48 12.71 18.28 -5.62
N ASP A 49 12.04 18.19 -6.78
CA ASP A 49 11.17 17.05 -7.10
C ASP A 49 12.00 15.77 -6.83
N PRO A 50 11.70 14.97 -5.80
CA PRO A 50 12.51 13.79 -5.46
C PRO A 50 12.49 12.76 -6.59
N ARG A 51 11.62 12.96 -7.59
CA ARG A 51 11.51 12.15 -8.81
C ARG A 51 12.53 12.55 -9.88
N LEU A 52 13.27 13.66 -9.71
CA LEU A 52 14.29 14.03 -10.68
C LEU A 52 15.51 13.13 -10.47
N PRO A 53 15.76 12.17 -11.38
CA PRO A 53 17.00 11.40 -11.36
C PRO A 53 18.18 12.35 -11.61
N SER A 54 19.35 11.91 -11.19
CA SER A 54 20.62 12.66 -11.44
C SER A 54 20.91 12.92 -12.93
N PHE A 55 20.17 12.26 -13.81
CA PHE A 55 20.27 12.40 -15.26
C PHE A 55 19.07 13.19 -15.83
N VAL A 56 19.36 14.32 -16.45
CA VAL A 56 18.41 15.10 -17.24
C VAL A 56 18.78 14.98 -18.72
N PRO A 57 17.94 14.32 -19.56
CA PRO A 57 18.23 14.21 -20.98
C PRO A 57 18.16 15.57 -21.67
N SER A 58 19.04 15.80 -22.65
CA SER A 58 19.05 17.01 -23.45
C SER A 58 17.91 17.09 -24.46
N ARG A 59 17.28 15.97 -24.77
CA ARG A 59 16.15 15.87 -25.70
C ARG A 59 15.21 14.74 -25.28
N ARG A 60 14.00 14.78 -25.80
CA ARG A 60 13.01 13.70 -25.69
C ARG A 60 13.37 12.56 -26.64
N GLY A 61 13.23 11.30 -26.15
CA GLY A 61 13.51 10.10 -26.94
C GLY A 61 15.00 9.87 -27.24
N GLY A 62 15.27 8.94 -28.12
CA GLY A 62 16.61 8.49 -28.51
C GLY A 62 17.17 7.35 -27.66
N GLY A 63 16.41 6.85 -26.71
CA GLY A 63 16.80 5.72 -25.85
C GLY A 63 16.44 4.33 -26.39
N GLY A 64 15.80 4.27 -27.56
CA GLY A 64 15.36 3.04 -28.18
C GLY A 64 14.15 2.41 -27.51
N GLU A 65 14.13 1.11 -27.36
CA GLU A 65 13.02 0.34 -26.78
C GLU A 65 13.30 -0.09 -25.34
N LEU A 66 12.31 0.05 -24.47
CA LEU A 66 12.29 -0.53 -23.11
C LEU A 66 11.41 -1.78 -23.13
N LYS A 67 11.99 -2.93 -22.77
CA LYS A 67 11.31 -4.22 -22.73
C LYS A 67 11.01 -4.63 -21.29
N ILE A 68 9.74 -4.81 -20.99
CA ILE A 68 9.26 -5.20 -19.66
C ILE A 68 8.52 -6.53 -19.75
N ILE A 69 8.70 -7.39 -18.76
CA ILE A 69 7.90 -8.62 -18.62
C ILE A 69 7.03 -8.52 -17.36
N MET A 70 5.73 -8.77 -17.53
CA MET A 70 4.74 -8.88 -16.47
C MET A 70 4.08 -10.26 -16.53
N TRP A 71 4.54 -11.21 -15.71
CA TRP A 71 3.98 -12.57 -15.71
C TRP A 71 2.47 -12.58 -15.43
N ASP A 72 1.99 -11.70 -14.55
CA ASP A 72 0.59 -11.39 -14.33
C ASP A 72 0.22 -10.13 -15.14
N ALA A 73 0.05 -10.29 -16.45
CA ALA A 73 -0.15 -9.18 -17.37
C ALA A 73 -1.54 -8.52 -17.22
N PRO A 74 -1.64 -7.21 -17.51
CA PRO A 74 -2.91 -6.48 -17.41
C PRO A 74 -3.93 -6.98 -18.44
N THR A 75 -5.19 -6.98 -18.02
CA THR A 75 -6.33 -7.33 -18.87
C THR A 75 -7.16 -6.13 -19.26
N LEU A 76 -6.91 -4.99 -18.62
CA LEU A 76 -7.63 -3.75 -18.84
C LEU A 76 -6.71 -2.54 -18.59
N LEU A 77 -6.78 -1.52 -19.43
CA LEU A 77 -6.05 -0.28 -19.31
C LEU A 77 -7.03 0.88 -19.05
N HIS A 78 -7.58 0.93 -17.81
CA HIS A 78 -8.56 1.97 -17.45
C HIS A 78 -8.49 2.31 -15.95
N PRO A 79 -8.35 3.59 -15.56
CA PRO A 79 -8.12 3.98 -14.17
C PRO A 79 -9.30 3.69 -13.22
N HIS A 80 -10.55 3.70 -13.71
CA HIS A 80 -11.74 3.50 -12.89
C HIS A 80 -12.33 2.09 -12.93
N PHE A 81 -11.82 1.19 -13.77
CA PHE A 81 -12.33 -0.19 -13.90
C PHE A 81 -11.27 -1.27 -13.69
N GLY A 82 -10.00 -0.91 -13.56
CA GLY A 82 -8.91 -1.83 -13.29
C GLY A 82 -9.23 -2.75 -12.11
N ARG A 83 -8.89 -4.03 -12.25
CA ARG A 83 -9.05 -5.03 -11.21
C ARG A 83 -7.69 -5.57 -10.81
N GLY A 84 -7.29 -5.21 -9.60
CA GLY A 84 -6.00 -5.63 -9.06
C GLY A 84 -4.83 -4.75 -9.50
N LEU A 85 -3.68 -5.05 -8.92
CA LEU A 85 -2.47 -4.22 -9.02
C LEU A 85 -1.93 -4.12 -10.46
N ARG A 86 -2.03 -5.18 -11.25
CA ARG A 86 -1.54 -5.23 -12.64
C ARG A 86 -2.20 -4.20 -13.57
N ASP A 87 -3.54 -4.13 -13.52
CA ASP A 87 -4.31 -3.20 -14.38
C ASP A 87 -4.06 -1.75 -13.97
N PHE A 88 -4.05 -1.48 -12.64
CA PHE A 88 -3.72 -0.18 -12.08
C PHE A 88 -2.30 0.24 -12.49
N THR A 89 -1.31 -0.65 -12.30
CA THR A 89 0.09 -0.37 -12.60
C THR A 89 0.31 -0.02 -14.08
N ALA A 90 -0.26 -0.81 -14.99
CA ALA A 90 -0.09 -0.57 -16.43
C ALA A 90 -0.86 0.69 -16.92
N SER A 91 -2.03 0.98 -16.34
CA SER A 91 -2.80 2.18 -16.69
C SER A 91 -2.01 3.47 -16.43
N ARG A 92 -1.11 3.48 -15.42
CA ARG A 92 -0.27 4.64 -15.06
C ARG A 92 0.76 5.04 -16.14
N ILE A 93 0.99 4.21 -17.14
CA ILE A 93 1.82 4.54 -18.31
C ILE A 93 1.12 5.58 -19.20
N PHE A 94 -0.21 5.53 -19.25
CA PHE A 94 -1.06 6.32 -20.14
C PHE A 94 -1.78 7.45 -19.42
N TYR A 95 -2.23 7.21 -18.18
CA TYR A 95 -3.06 8.13 -17.42
C TYR A 95 -2.33 8.66 -16.19
N GLU A 96 -2.47 9.94 -15.94
CA GLU A 96 -1.82 10.62 -14.81
C GLU A 96 -2.86 11.22 -13.86
N PRO A 97 -2.57 11.26 -12.54
CA PRO A 97 -3.38 11.94 -11.53
C PRO A 97 -2.99 13.41 -11.40
N LEU A 98 -3.70 14.15 -10.54
CA LEU A 98 -3.30 15.52 -10.18
C LEU A 98 -1.99 15.53 -9.39
N ALA A 99 -1.81 14.56 -8.48
CA ALA A 99 -0.58 14.37 -7.73
C ALA A 99 -0.33 12.87 -7.49
N SER A 100 0.92 12.50 -7.30
CA SER A 100 1.33 11.12 -6.98
C SER A 100 2.05 11.05 -5.64
N PRO A 101 1.85 9.96 -4.88
CA PRO A 101 2.63 9.69 -3.68
C PRO A 101 4.12 9.59 -3.98
N THR A 102 4.94 10.02 -3.04
CA THR A 102 6.40 9.88 -3.05
C THR A 102 6.86 8.78 -2.10
N PRO A 103 8.09 8.27 -2.21
CA PRO A 103 8.59 7.19 -1.35
C PRO A 103 8.56 7.50 0.14
N ASP A 104 8.66 8.77 0.52
CA ASP A 104 8.59 9.23 1.91
C ASP A 104 7.16 9.38 2.45
N GLY A 105 6.14 9.09 1.62
CA GLY A 105 4.74 9.18 1.99
C GLY A 105 4.16 10.60 1.96
N THR A 106 4.81 11.52 1.23
CA THR A 106 4.26 12.82 0.85
C THR A 106 3.69 12.77 -0.58
N TYR A 107 3.36 13.92 -1.17
CA TYR A 107 2.86 14.01 -2.54
C TYR A 107 3.71 14.95 -3.38
N ALA A 108 3.84 14.62 -4.65
CA ALA A 108 4.43 15.49 -5.66
C ALA A 108 3.40 15.80 -6.76
N PRO A 109 3.34 17.06 -7.27
CA PRO A 109 2.39 17.45 -8.30
C PRO A 109 2.72 16.77 -9.63
N VAL A 110 1.68 16.26 -10.33
CA VAL A 110 1.78 15.67 -11.67
C VAL A 110 1.06 16.54 -12.69
N LEU A 111 -0.26 16.56 -12.69
CA LEU A 111 -1.10 17.46 -13.50
C LEU A 111 -1.49 18.73 -12.73
N ALA A 112 -1.35 18.73 -11.40
CA ALA A 112 -1.47 19.94 -10.61
C ALA A 112 -0.20 20.79 -10.69
N GLU A 113 -0.33 22.09 -10.53
CA GLU A 113 0.78 23.06 -10.45
C GLU A 113 1.50 22.95 -9.10
N GLU A 114 0.74 22.79 -8.02
CA GLU A 114 1.22 22.65 -6.65
C GLU A 114 0.32 21.72 -5.82
N ILE A 115 0.82 21.24 -4.69
CA ILE A 115 0.02 20.48 -3.73
C ILE A 115 -0.77 21.46 -2.86
N PRO A 116 -2.11 21.29 -2.74
CA PRO A 116 -2.91 22.10 -1.81
C PRO A 116 -2.45 21.89 -0.37
N THR A 117 -2.32 22.97 0.38
CA THR A 117 -1.97 22.98 1.80
C THR A 117 -2.77 24.05 2.55
N LEU A 118 -2.80 23.96 3.88
CA LEU A 118 -3.32 25.07 4.72
C LEU A 118 -2.47 26.33 4.55
N ALA A 119 -1.16 26.16 4.36
CA ALA A 119 -0.20 27.28 4.27
C ALA A 119 -0.35 28.09 2.96
N ASN A 120 -0.61 27.42 1.82
CA ASN A 120 -0.83 28.10 0.53
C ASN A 120 -2.31 28.46 0.27
N GLY A 121 -3.20 28.21 1.26
CA GLY A 121 -4.64 28.47 1.14
C GLY A 121 -5.36 27.48 0.22
N GLY A 122 -4.67 26.47 -0.29
CA GLY A 122 -5.26 25.41 -1.11
C GLY A 122 -6.21 24.52 -0.34
N ILE A 123 -6.07 24.42 0.98
CA ILE A 123 -7.01 23.76 1.89
C ILE A 123 -7.67 24.83 2.75
N ALA A 124 -8.99 24.80 2.85
CA ALA A 124 -9.74 25.67 3.75
C ALA A 124 -9.43 25.32 5.22
N ARG A 125 -9.38 26.35 6.09
CA ARG A 125 -9.03 26.16 7.52
C ARG A 125 -9.99 25.24 8.28
N ASP A 126 -11.25 25.19 7.86
CA ASP A 126 -12.28 24.32 8.41
C ASP A 126 -12.22 22.88 7.85
N GLY A 127 -11.29 22.60 6.94
CA GLY A 127 -11.15 21.29 6.31
C GLY A 127 -12.29 20.90 5.35
N MET A 128 -13.25 21.82 5.10
CA MET A 128 -14.47 21.54 4.32
C MET A 128 -14.26 21.64 2.81
N SER A 129 -13.13 22.16 2.34
CA SER A 129 -12.82 22.23 0.93
C SER A 129 -11.33 22.30 0.64
N MET A 130 -10.96 21.91 -0.57
CA MET A 130 -9.63 22.13 -1.14
C MET A 130 -9.73 22.63 -2.57
N THR A 131 -8.69 23.34 -3.03
CA THR A 131 -8.60 23.90 -4.36
C THR A 131 -7.33 23.39 -5.05
N TRP A 132 -7.49 22.77 -6.20
CA TRP A 132 -6.41 22.35 -7.09
C TRP A 132 -6.20 23.40 -8.17
N LYS A 133 -4.94 23.80 -8.37
CA LYS A 133 -4.48 24.57 -9.54
C LYS A 133 -3.86 23.59 -10.53
N LEU A 134 -4.31 23.61 -11.78
CA LEU A 134 -3.89 22.70 -12.84
C LEU A 134 -2.76 23.30 -13.67
N LYS A 135 -1.80 22.47 -14.09
CA LYS A 135 -0.75 22.86 -15.01
C LYS A 135 -1.36 23.37 -16.34
N ARG A 136 -0.83 24.45 -16.85
CA ARG A 136 -1.22 25.01 -18.15
C ARG A 136 -0.46 24.32 -19.29
N GLY A 137 -1.07 24.27 -20.48
CA GLY A 137 -0.44 23.72 -21.67
C GLY A 137 -0.35 22.19 -21.73
N VAL A 138 -0.93 21.48 -20.78
CA VAL A 138 -1.06 20.02 -20.83
C VAL A 138 -2.12 19.65 -21.87
N VAL A 139 -1.79 18.66 -22.71
CA VAL A 139 -2.72 18.13 -23.72
C VAL A 139 -2.85 16.61 -23.58
N TRP A 140 -4.01 16.10 -23.95
CA TRP A 140 -4.27 14.68 -24.09
C TRP A 140 -3.50 14.09 -25.28
N HIS A 141 -3.40 12.77 -25.38
CA HIS A 141 -2.71 12.08 -26.48
C HIS A 141 -3.20 12.45 -27.88
N ASP A 142 -4.46 12.86 -27.99
CA ASP A 142 -5.11 13.31 -29.22
C ASP A 142 -4.98 14.82 -29.50
N GLY A 143 -4.28 15.54 -28.61
CA GLY A 143 -4.03 16.98 -28.73
C GLY A 143 -5.09 17.88 -28.09
N ALA A 144 -6.20 17.33 -27.58
CA ALA A 144 -7.18 18.13 -26.86
C ALA A 144 -6.60 18.69 -25.54
N PRO A 145 -6.96 19.92 -25.12
CA PRO A 145 -6.43 20.50 -23.89
C PRO A 145 -6.97 19.79 -22.63
N PHE A 146 -6.10 19.58 -21.64
CA PHE A 146 -6.50 19.17 -20.29
C PHE A 146 -6.99 20.39 -19.51
N THR A 147 -8.17 20.29 -18.90
CA THR A 147 -8.83 21.39 -18.19
C THR A 147 -9.54 20.95 -16.93
N ALA A 148 -10.04 21.91 -16.15
CA ALA A 148 -10.87 21.68 -14.98
C ALA A 148 -12.15 20.87 -15.28
N ASP A 149 -12.68 20.95 -16.49
CA ASP A 149 -13.86 20.16 -16.91
C ASP A 149 -13.56 18.65 -16.89
N ASP A 150 -12.31 18.24 -17.18
CA ASP A 150 -11.92 16.84 -17.12
C ASP A 150 -11.90 16.34 -15.67
N VAL A 151 -11.44 17.16 -14.72
CA VAL A 151 -11.40 16.79 -13.31
C VAL A 151 -12.81 16.65 -12.74
N VAL A 152 -13.71 17.62 -13.04
CA VAL A 152 -15.14 17.53 -12.66
C VAL A 152 -15.76 16.27 -13.23
N PHE A 153 -15.52 15.99 -14.51
CA PHE A 153 -16.05 14.79 -15.20
C PHE A 153 -15.58 13.50 -14.50
N ASN A 154 -14.32 13.39 -14.09
CA ASN A 154 -13.80 12.19 -13.44
C ASN A 154 -14.51 11.90 -12.11
N TRP A 155 -14.85 12.93 -11.33
CA TRP A 155 -15.66 12.79 -10.14
C TRP A 155 -17.07 12.32 -10.50
N GLU A 156 -17.77 12.98 -11.42
CA GLU A 156 -19.11 12.60 -11.87
C GLU A 156 -19.15 11.15 -12.36
N PHE A 157 -18.15 10.75 -13.16
CA PHE A 157 -18.00 9.40 -13.68
C PHE A 157 -17.84 8.35 -12.57
N ALA A 158 -17.00 8.66 -11.56
CA ALA A 158 -16.69 7.72 -10.50
C ALA A 158 -17.84 7.56 -9.49
N VAL A 159 -18.58 8.64 -9.17
CA VAL A 159 -19.66 8.59 -8.15
C VAL A 159 -20.98 8.08 -8.69
N ASP A 160 -21.21 8.11 -10.01
CA ASP A 160 -22.43 7.58 -10.63
C ASP A 160 -22.59 6.09 -10.33
N PRO A 161 -23.67 5.70 -9.60
CA PRO A 161 -23.91 4.29 -9.27
C PRO A 161 -24.02 3.39 -10.51
N ALA A 162 -24.55 3.91 -11.61
CA ALA A 162 -24.72 3.15 -12.85
C ALA A 162 -23.38 2.85 -13.54
N THR A 163 -22.34 3.67 -13.33
CA THR A 163 -21.00 3.44 -13.85
C THR A 163 -20.31 2.25 -13.15
N THR A 164 -20.63 1.97 -11.89
CA THR A 164 -19.99 0.91 -11.08
C THR A 164 -18.46 0.98 -11.04
N ALA A 165 -17.90 2.22 -10.96
CA ALA A 165 -16.48 2.45 -10.92
C ALA A 165 -15.84 1.86 -9.64
N THR A 166 -14.70 1.18 -9.77
CA THR A 166 -13.94 0.62 -8.64
C THR A 166 -13.36 1.71 -7.73
N THR A 167 -13.19 2.92 -8.26
CA THR A 167 -12.64 4.09 -7.55
C THR A 167 -13.69 4.89 -6.78
N ARG A 168 -14.97 4.54 -6.85
CA ARG A 168 -16.08 5.26 -6.20
C ARG A 168 -15.85 5.49 -4.71
N ALA A 169 -15.27 4.51 -4.03
CA ALA A 169 -15.00 4.60 -2.59
C ALA A 169 -14.08 5.78 -2.20
N GLY A 170 -13.15 6.18 -3.07
CA GLY A 170 -12.25 7.32 -2.86
C GLY A 170 -12.94 8.68 -2.86
N PHE A 171 -14.20 8.75 -3.33
CA PHE A 171 -14.96 10.00 -3.42
C PHE A 171 -16.14 10.09 -2.42
N GLN A 172 -16.25 9.16 -1.46
CA GLN A 172 -17.39 9.11 -0.53
C GLN A 172 -17.55 10.36 0.35
N SER A 173 -16.44 11.02 0.67
CA SER A 173 -16.43 12.27 1.44
C SER A 173 -16.62 13.53 0.59
N VAL A 174 -16.64 13.39 -0.73
CA VAL A 174 -16.77 14.53 -1.66
C VAL A 174 -18.25 14.83 -1.90
N ALA A 175 -18.70 16.01 -1.47
CA ALA A 175 -20.06 16.49 -1.70
C ALA A 175 -20.25 16.97 -3.16
N ARG A 176 -19.26 17.69 -3.70
CA ARG A 176 -19.25 18.20 -5.06
C ARG A 176 -17.85 18.65 -5.50
N VAL A 177 -17.65 18.70 -6.80
CA VAL A 177 -16.45 19.23 -7.45
C VAL A 177 -16.88 20.36 -8.37
N GLU A 178 -16.31 21.56 -8.18
CA GLU A 178 -16.68 22.80 -8.86
C GLU A 178 -15.52 23.29 -9.73
N ARG A 179 -15.80 23.58 -10.99
CA ARG A 179 -14.91 24.35 -11.83
C ARG A 179 -14.99 25.82 -11.44
N LEU A 180 -13.88 26.42 -10.97
CA LEU A 180 -13.80 27.83 -10.70
C LEU A 180 -13.40 28.62 -11.96
N ASP A 181 -12.41 28.10 -12.69
CA ASP A 181 -11.99 28.59 -14.01
C ASP A 181 -11.44 27.41 -14.84
N THR A 182 -10.80 27.69 -15.99
CA THR A 182 -10.28 26.65 -16.89
C THR A 182 -9.21 25.76 -16.24
N HIS A 183 -8.47 26.27 -15.25
CA HIS A 183 -7.35 25.58 -14.62
C HIS A 183 -7.45 25.54 -13.09
N THR A 184 -8.64 25.80 -12.53
CA THR A 184 -8.85 25.78 -11.08
C THR A 184 -10.10 24.99 -10.74
N VAL A 185 -9.95 24.01 -9.84
CA VAL A 185 -11.02 23.13 -9.38
C VAL A 185 -11.12 23.18 -7.87
N LYS A 186 -12.33 23.37 -7.35
CA LYS A 186 -12.63 23.29 -5.92
C LYS A 186 -13.36 21.99 -5.63
N VAL A 187 -12.84 21.23 -4.66
CA VAL A 187 -13.48 20.04 -4.08
C VAL A 187 -14.10 20.44 -2.75
N VAL A 188 -15.38 20.17 -2.57
CA VAL A 188 -16.11 20.43 -1.32
C VAL A 188 -16.44 19.10 -0.66
N PHE A 189 -16.15 18.99 0.62
CA PHE A 189 -16.37 17.78 1.41
C PHE A 189 -17.67 17.81 2.19
N THR A 190 -18.18 16.65 2.58
CA THR A 190 -19.39 16.50 3.42
C THR A 190 -19.11 16.74 4.90
N LYS A 191 -17.84 16.67 5.30
CA LYS A 191 -17.32 16.92 6.66
C LYS A 191 -15.85 17.36 6.55
N PRO A 192 -15.23 17.91 7.60
CA PRO A 192 -13.79 18.15 7.62
C PRO A 192 -13.00 16.89 7.20
N GLN A 193 -12.07 17.05 6.26
CA GLN A 193 -11.41 15.92 5.60
C GLN A 193 -9.90 15.96 5.81
N PRO A 194 -9.36 15.29 6.83
CA PRO A 194 -7.91 15.25 7.07
C PRO A 194 -7.13 14.38 6.09
N TYR A 195 -7.79 13.49 5.34
CA TYR A 195 -7.22 12.64 4.28
C TYR A 195 -7.66 13.07 2.87
N TRP A 196 -7.77 14.39 2.68
CA TRP A 196 -8.09 15.03 1.41
C TRP A 196 -7.13 14.63 0.27
N ASP A 197 -5.92 14.27 0.63
CA ASP A 197 -4.83 13.84 -0.24
C ASP A 197 -5.10 12.53 -1.00
N LEU A 198 -6.16 11.81 -0.66
CA LEU A 198 -6.61 10.64 -1.42
C LEU A 198 -7.48 11.00 -2.64
N VAL A 199 -7.92 12.28 -2.76
CA VAL A 199 -8.83 12.71 -3.84
C VAL A 199 -8.04 13.20 -5.05
N PHE A 200 -8.20 12.52 -6.20
CA PHE A 200 -7.47 12.74 -7.45
C PHE A 200 -5.96 12.47 -7.38
N THR A 201 -5.51 11.71 -6.38
CA THR A 201 -4.14 11.22 -6.27
C THR A 201 -4.09 9.72 -6.52
N GLY A 202 -3.06 9.22 -7.15
CA GLY A 202 -3.04 7.83 -7.60
C GLY A 202 -4.04 7.58 -8.76
N GLY A 203 -3.96 6.43 -9.40
CA GLY A 203 -4.78 6.13 -10.58
C GLY A 203 -4.46 7.06 -11.77
N GLY A 204 -5.46 7.67 -12.35
CA GLY A 204 -5.32 8.61 -13.46
C GLY A 204 -6.66 9.23 -13.84
N LEU A 205 -6.61 10.30 -14.61
CA LEU A 205 -7.80 11.02 -15.09
C LEU A 205 -8.15 10.61 -16.51
N LEU A 206 -9.45 10.60 -16.81
CA LEU A 206 -10.03 10.35 -18.14
C LEU A 206 -10.33 11.67 -18.86
N PRO A 207 -10.17 11.73 -20.19
CA PRO A 207 -10.58 12.86 -21.00
C PRO A 207 -12.11 12.91 -21.14
N ARG A 208 -12.71 14.02 -20.72
CA ARG A 208 -14.16 14.23 -20.81
C ARG A 208 -14.68 14.08 -22.24
N HIS A 209 -13.97 14.64 -23.22
CA HIS A 209 -14.42 14.63 -24.63
C HIS A 209 -14.51 13.22 -25.24
N VAL A 210 -13.72 12.24 -24.72
CA VAL A 210 -13.79 10.85 -25.16
C VAL A 210 -14.86 10.08 -24.37
N PHE A 211 -14.92 10.24 -23.05
CA PHE A 211 -15.71 9.38 -22.17
C PHE A 211 -17.08 9.92 -21.78
N SER A 212 -17.41 11.20 -22.07
CA SER A 212 -18.69 11.79 -21.64
C SER A 212 -19.91 11.06 -22.19
N ARG A 213 -19.79 10.45 -23.37
CA ARG A 213 -20.87 9.66 -24.00
C ARG A 213 -20.91 8.20 -23.55
N LEU A 214 -19.94 7.76 -22.76
CA LEU A 214 -19.71 6.38 -22.33
C LEU A 214 -19.87 6.23 -20.80
N LYS A 215 -20.61 7.12 -20.15
CA LYS A 215 -20.87 7.06 -18.70
C LYS A 215 -22.13 6.22 -18.39
N GLY A 216 -22.31 5.88 -17.12
CA GLY A 216 -23.43 5.08 -16.66
C GLY A 216 -23.27 3.59 -16.99
N ALA A 217 -24.38 2.88 -17.17
CA ALA A 217 -24.41 1.42 -17.34
C ALA A 217 -23.58 0.91 -18.53
N GLY A 218 -23.54 1.67 -19.64
CA GLY A 218 -22.77 1.31 -20.84
C GLY A 218 -21.27 1.56 -20.75
N ALA A 219 -20.80 2.26 -19.71
CA ALA A 219 -19.39 2.65 -19.59
C ALA A 219 -18.45 1.44 -19.56
N ARG A 220 -18.81 0.39 -18.84
CA ARG A 220 -17.99 -0.82 -18.69
C ARG A 220 -17.87 -1.62 -19.97
N GLU A 221 -18.92 -1.71 -20.76
CA GLU A 221 -18.92 -2.42 -22.06
C GLU A 221 -18.07 -1.65 -23.08
N ALA A 222 -18.16 -0.32 -23.08
CA ALA A 222 -17.41 0.53 -23.99
C ALA A 222 -15.89 0.49 -23.75
N VAL A 223 -15.45 0.29 -22.51
CA VAL A 223 -14.02 0.33 -22.11
C VAL A 223 -13.16 -0.70 -22.84
N GLY A 224 -13.70 -1.89 -23.16
CA GLY A 224 -12.99 -2.90 -23.94
C GLY A 224 -12.66 -2.48 -25.38
N HIS A 225 -13.31 -1.44 -25.90
CA HIS A 225 -13.19 -0.97 -27.27
C HIS A 225 -12.51 0.40 -27.40
N VAL A 226 -12.35 1.14 -26.30
CA VAL A 226 -11.73 2.46 -26.31
C VAL A 226 -10.25 2.35 -25.99
N LYS A 227 -9.40 2.76 -26.93
CA LYS A 227 -7.97 2.88 -26.70
C LYS A 227 -7.70 3.94 -25.62
N PRO A 228 -6.71 3.73 -24.72
CA PRO A 228 -6.26 4.73 -23.78
C PRO A 228 -5.92 6.06 -24.45
N VAL A 229 -6.61 7.13 -24.07
CA VAL A 229 -6.27 8.50 -24.37
C VAL A 229 -5.98 9.19 -23.04
N GLY A 230 -4.72 9.37 -22.72
CA GLY A 230 -4.24 9.96 -21.46
C GLY A 230 -3.37 11.17 -21.69
N THR A 231 -2.75 11.65 -20.60
CA THR A 231 -1.72 12.72 -20.62
C THR A 231 -0.32 12.16 -20.50
N GLY A 232 -0.19 10.85 -20.26
CA GLY A 232 1.04 10.17 -19.88
C GLY A 232 2.15 10.16 -20.94
N PRO A 233 3.34 9.66 -20.58
CA PRO A 233 4.54 9.74 -21.41
C PRO A 233 4.50 8.85 -22.67
N TYR A 234 3.60 7.88 -22.74
CA TYR A 234 3.48 6.99 -23.89
C TYR A 234 2.05 6.91 -24.40
N ARG A 235 1.89 6.69 -25.70
CA ARG A 235 0.64 6.46 -26.41
C ARG A 235 0.51 5.00 -26.79
N LEU A 236 -0.67 4.40 -26.64
CA LEU A 236 -0.92 3.02 -26.98
C LEU A 236 -0.86 2.77 -28.49
N VAL A 237 -0.09 1.78 -28.91
CA VAL A 237 -0.03 1.27 -30.28
C VAL A 237 -0.85 -0.02 -30.41
N ASP A 238 -0.59 -1.01 -29.55
CA ASP A 238 -1.26 -2.30 -29.57
C ASP A 238 -1.48 -2.82 -28.15
N PHE A 239 -2.63 -3.46 -27.92
CA PHE A 239 -2.97 -4.09 -26.65
C PHE A 239 -3.68 -5.43 -26.89
N LYS A 240 -3.07 -6.48 -26.36
CA LYS A 240 -3.66 -7.81 -26.26
C LYS A 240 -3.80 -8.16 -24.78
N PRO A 241 -5.04 -8.16 -24.23
CA PRO A 241 -5.28 -8.43 -22.82
C PRO A 241 -4.60 -9.71 -22.34
N GLY A 242 -3.85 -9.61 -21.25
CA GLY A 242 -3.09 -10.74 -20.67
C GLY A 242 -1.80 -11.14 -21.40
N ASP A 243 -1.45 -10.48 -22.52
CA ASP A 243 -0.33 -10.88 -23.36
C ASP A 243 0.64 -9.75 -23.71
N LEU A 244 0.13 -8.62 -24.26
CA LEU A 244 1.01 -7.64 -24.88
C LEU A 244 0.49 -6.20 -24.74
N ILE A 245 1.39 -5.28 -24.41
CA ILE A 245 1.22 -3.84 -24.60
C ILE A 245 2.38 -3.33 -25.43
N ARG A 246 2.10 -2.62 -26.52
CA ARG A 246 3.06 -1.82 -27.26
C ARG A 246 2.66 -0.36 -27.20
N ALA A 247 3.63 0.48 -26.88
CA ALA A 247 3.40 1.91 -26.79
C ALA A 247 4.58 2.68 -27.42
N GLU A 248 4.29 3.87 -27.91
CA GLU A 248 5.25 4.78 -28.49
C GLU A 248 5.31 6.08 -27.68
N ILE A 249 6.38 6.80 -27.81
CA ILE A 249 6.63 8.07 -27.15
C ILE A 249 5.51 9.10 -27.42
N ASN A 250 5.04 9.76 -26.36
CA ASN A 250 4.18 10.93 -26.49
C ASN A 250 5.04 12.18 -26.74
N LEU A 251 5.05 12.67 -27.98
CA LEU A 251 5.83 13.84 -28.35
C LEU A 251 5.35 15.14 -27.68
N ASN A 252 4.08 15.17 -27.24
CA ASN A 252 3.45 16.30 -26.55
C ASN A 252 3.45 16.15 -25.03
N TYR A 253 4.25 15.22 -24.47
CA TYR A 253 4.28 15.01 -23.03
C TYR A 253 4.72 16.29 -22.30
N HIS A 254 4.01 16.64 -21.23
CA HIS A 254 4.15 17.94 -20.55
C HIS A 254 5.48 18.13 -19.78
N VAL A 255 6.24 17.03 -19.53
CA VAL A 255 7.56 17.12 -18.88
C VAL A 255 8.64 17.31 -19.95
N PRO A 256 9.45 18.40 -19.88
CA PRO A 256 10.49 18.67 -20.86
C PRO A 256 11.50 17.51 -20.98
N ASN A 257 11.90 17.21 -22.24
CA ASN A 257 12.90 16.20 -22.56
C ASN A 257 12.60 14.77 -22.07
N ARG A 258 11.34 14.47 -21.73
CA ARG A 258 10.87 13.15 -21.28
C ARG A 258 9.76 12.62 -22.19
N PRO A 259 9.57 11.29 -22.30
CA PRO A 259 10.42 10.22 -21.75
C PRO A 259 11.72 10.03 -22.54
N PHE A 260 12.63 9.20 -22.00
CA PHE A 260 13.91 8.87 -22.63
C PHE A 260 13.77 7.79 -23.73
N PHE A 261 12.99 6.73 -23.48
CA PHE A 261 12.77 5.65 -24.44
C PHE A 261 11.75 6.05 -25.50
N ASP A 262 11.99 5.59 -26.76
CA ASP A 262 11.11 5.87 -27.90
C ASP A 262 9.91 4.94 -27.95
N ARG A 263 10.12 3.69 -27.53
CA ARG A 263 9.11 2.63 -27.51
C ARG A 263 9.12 1.86 -26.21
N LEU A 264 7.96 1.31 -25.87
CA LEU A 264 7.75 0.45 -24.74
C LEU A 264 7.07 -0.82 -25.22
N GLU A 265 7.63 -1.99 -24.85
CA GLU A 265 6.97 -3.28 -24.97
C GLU A 265 6.83 -3.92 -23.59
N ILE A 266 5.58 -4.28 -23.21
CA ILE A 266 5.31 -5.09 -22.04
C ILE A 266 4.76 -6.42 -22.52
N LYS A 267 5.48 -7.50 -22.26
CA LYS A 267 5.07 -8.87 -22.59
C LYS A 267 4.50 -9.55 -21.37
N GLY A 268 3.36 -10.22 -21.56
CA GLY A 268 2.70 -11.04 -20.56
C GLY A 268 3.07 -12.52 -20.64
N GLY A 269 2.66 -13.26 -19.61
CA GLY A 269 2.73 -14.72 -19.59
C GLY A 269 3.91 -15.31 -18.82
N GLY A 270 3.90 -16.64 -18.70
CA GLY A 270 4.84 -17.38 -17.88
C GLY A 270 4.48 -17.33 -16.38
N ASP A 271 5.50 -17.34 -15.55
CA ASP A 271 5.42 -17.23 -14.10
C ASP A 271 6.49 -16.25 -13.58
N ALA A 272 6.40 -15.91 -12.28
CA ALA A 272 7.30 -14.94 -11.66
C ALA A 272 8.78 -15.33 -11.71
N VAL A 273 9.10 -16.63 -11.63
CA VAL A 273 10.48 -17.14 -11.69
C VAL A 273 11.03 -17.04 -13.11
N SER A 274 10.23 -17.40 -14.11
CA SER A 274 10.58 -17.27 -15.53
C SER A 274 10.79 -15.81 -15.92
N ALA A 275 9.95 -14.89 -15.42
CA ALA A 275 10.11 -13.46 -15.63
C ALA A 275 11.42 -12.93 -14.99
N ALA A 276 11.75 -13.38 -13.77
CA ALA A 276 13.03 -13.02 -13.14
C ALA A 276 14.23 -13.52 -13.94
N ARG A 277 14.19 -14.76 -14.48
CA ARG A 277 15.24 -15.32 -15.33
C ARG A 277 15.47 -14.52 -16.60
N ALA A 278 14.39 -14.08 -17.24
CA ALA A 278 14.44 -13.32 -18.49
C ALA A 278 15.21 -11.99 -18.33
N VAL A 279 15.27 -11.43 -17.12
CA VAL A 279 16.05 -10.23 -16.81
C VAL A 279 17.42 -10.55 -16.22
N LEU A 280 17.47 -11.44 -15.20
CA LEU A 280 18.67 -11.62 -14.38
C LEU A 280 19.70 -12.59 -14.99
N GLN A 281 19.23 -13.57 -15.80
CA GLN A 281 20.11 -14.58 -16.42
C GLN A 281 20.28 -14.38 -17.90
N THR A 282 19.19 -14.24 -18.66
CA THR A 282 19.29 -14.15 -20.14
C THR A 282 19.49 -12.73 -20.63
N GLY A 283 18.97 -11.71 -19.90
CA GLY A 283 19.00 -10.31 -20.31
C GLY A 283 18.10 -10.01 -21.52
N GLU A 284 17.09 -10.85 -21.77
CA GLU A 284 16.12 -10.68 -22.86
C GLU A 284 15.20 -9.48 -22.63
N TYR A 285 14.89 -9.21 -21.34
CA TYR A 285 14.07 -8.08 -20.90
C TYR A 285 14.88 -7.15 -20.00
N ASP A 286 14.50 -5.89 -20.00
CA ASP A 286 15.12 -4.84 -19.19
C ASP A 286 14.59 -4.83 -17.74
N PHE A 287 13.31 -5.18 -17.57
CA PHE A 287 12.63 -5.12 -16.27
C PHE A 287 11.58 -6.22 -16.14
N ALA A 288 11.48 -6.83 -14.94
CA ALA A 288 10.42 -7.77 -14.59
C ALA A 288 9.64 -7.26 -13.38
N TYR A 289 8.32 -7.16 -13.56
CA TYR A 289 7.41 -6.63 -12.56
C TYR A 289 6.97 -7.70 -11.56
N TYR A 290 6.97 -7.36 -10.27
CA TYR A 290 6.36 -8.10 -9.16
C TYR A 290 6.80 -9.56 -9.06
N ILE A 291 8.06 -9.76 -8.69
CA ILE A 291 8.64 -11.11 -8.57
C ILE A 291 8.16 -11.77 -7.26
N LEU A 292 7.64 -13.00 -7.41
CA LEU A 292 7.25 -13.86 -6.30
C LEU A 292 8.07 -15.16 -6.42
N ALA A 293 9.14 -15.30 -5.63
CA ALA A 293 9.97 -16.49 -5.59
C ALA A 293 10.62 -16.65 -4.22
N GLU A 294 11.01 -17.87 -3.88
CA GLU A 294 11.76 -18.17 -2.67
C GLU A 294 13.19 -17.62 -2.78
N GLU A 295 13.78 -17.24 -1.66
CA GLU A 295 15.09 -16.57 -1.58
C GLU A 295 16.21 -17.36 -2.27
N GLU A 296 16.27 -18.69 -2.07
CA GLU A 296 17.27 -19.56 -2.70
C GLU A 296 17.17 -19.54 -4.25
N VAL A 297 15.94 -19.47 -4.76
CA VAL A 297 15.68 -19.38 -6.21
C VAL A 297 16.19 -18.06 -6.75
N LEU A 298 15.90 -16.95 -6.04
CA LEU A 298 16.35 -15.60 -6.43
C LEU A 298 17.87 -15.51 -6.43
N GLN A 299 18.56 -15.99 -5.38
CA GLN A 299 20.02 -15.99 -5.31
C GLN A 299 20.67 -16.77 -6.46
N ARG A 300 20.10 -17.92 -6.81
CA ARG A 300 20.58 -18.73 -7.95
C ARG A 300 20.41 -18.01 -9.28
N ILE A 301 19.28 -17.32 -9.48
CA ILE A 301 18.99 -16.59 -10.72
C ILE A 301 19.91 -15.36 -10.85
N GLU A 302 20.18 -14.65 -9.75
CA GLU A 302 21.07 -13.47 -9.74
C GLU A 302 22.52 -13.80 -10.14
N GLN A 303 22.98 -15.04 -9.92
CA GLN A 303 24.31 -15.50 -10.40
C GLN A 303 24.48 -15.38 -11.92
N GLY A 304 23.40 -15.24 -12.68
CA GLY A 304 23.44 -14.95 -14.12
C GLY A 304 24.07 -13.60 -14.47
N GLY A 305 24.13 -12.65 -13.52
CA GLY A 305 24.90 -11.40 -13.60
C GLY A 305 24.40 -10.37 -14.62
N LYS A 306 23.20 -10.54 -15.20
CA LYS A 306 22.63 -9.59 -16.20
C LYS A 306 21.83 -8.45 -15.55
N GLY A 307 21.42 -8.63 -14.31
CA GLY A 307 20.58 -7.67 -13.60
C GLY A 307 20.65 -7.84 -12.07
N ARG A 308 19.79 -7.12 -11.39
CA ARG A 308 19.68 -7.11 -9.92
C ARG A 308 18.21 -7.17 -9.48
N ILE A 309 17.97 -7.70 -8.28
CA ILE A 309 16.66 -7.58 -7.61
C ILE A 309 16.52 -6.16 -7.04
N ILE A 310 15.37 -5.56 -7.28
CA ILE A 310 14.96 -4.27 -6.73
C ILE A 310 13.97 -4.54 -5.60
N LEU A 311 14.27 -4.01 -4.42
CA LEU A 311 13.44 -4.12 -3.23
C LEU A 311 12.69 -2.81 -3.00
N VAL A 312 11.37 -2.86 -3.03
CA VAL A 312 10.51 -1.73 -2.67
C VAL A 312 9.90 -2.03 -1.30
N PRO A 313 10.16 -1.21 -0.27
CA PRO A 313 9.51 -1.37 1.03
C PRO A 313 7.99 -1.28 0.85
N GLY A 314 7.28 -2.36 1.17
CA GLY A 314 5.82 -2.41 1.07
C GLY A 314 5.13 -2.05 2.38
N ALA A 315 3.84 -1.75 2.28
CA ALA A 315 2.96 -1.47 3.41
C ALA A 315 2.16 -2.70 3.89
N GLY A 316 2.49 -3.88 3.36
CA GLY A 316 1.81 -5.13 3.72
C GLY A 316 2.38 -5.75 4.99
N VAL A 317 1.50 -6.18 5.91
CA VAL A 317 1.88 -6.90 7.13
C VAL A 317 1.22 -8.27 7.16
N SER A 318 2.04 -9.31 7.18
CA SER A 318 1.59 -10.66 7.51
C SER A 318 1.43 -10.76 9.02
N HIS A 319 0.28 -11.22 9.48
CA HIS A 319 -0.06 -11.21 10.91
C HIS A 319 -1.00 -12.36 11.27
N ILE A 320 -1.03 -12.70 12.56
CA ILE A 320 -2.03 -13.60 13.14
C ILE A 320 -3.09 -12.74 13.85
N GLN A 321 -4.34 -13.06 13.67
CA GLN A 321 -5.48 -12.51 14.41
C GLN A 321 -6.00 -13.55 15.41
N CYS A 322 -6.34 -13.07 16.61
CA CYS A 322 -6.95 -13.87 17.67
C CYS A 322 -8.46 -13.60 17.72
N ASN A 323 -9.28 -14.64 17.56
CA ASN A 323 -10.73 -14.51 17.68
C ASN A 323 -11.10 -14.31 19.17
N GLN A 324 -11.76 -13.18 19.48
CA GLN A 324 -12.17 -12.88 20.86
C GLN A 324 -13.48 -13.59 21.26
N THR A 325 -14.16 -14.20 20.29
CA THR A 325 -15.45 -14.88 20.47
C THR A 325 -15.30 -16.39 20.24
N ASP A 326 -16.25 -17.18 20.73
CA ASP A 326 -16.23 -18.62 20.57
C ASP A 326 -16.68 -19.04 19.14
N PRO A 327 -15.76 -19.59 18.31
CA PRO A 327 -16.10 -20.01 16.97
C PRO A 327 -16.83 -21.37 16.92
N TRP A 328 -16.88 -22.08 18.03
CA TRP A 328 -17.44 -23.42 18.13
C TRP A 328 -18.85 -23.43 18.71
N ARG A 329 -19.20 -22.38 19.47
CA ARG A 329 -20.52 -22.21 20.04
C ARG A 329 -21.42 -21.41 19.10
N GLU A 330 -22.57 -21.99 18.78
CA GLU A 330 -23.61 -21.31 18.01
C GLU A 330 -24.61 -20.62 18.95
N VAL A 331 -24.92 -19.35 18.65
CA VAL A 331 -25.95 -18.56 19.34
C VAL A 331 -26.81 -17.90 18.28
N ASP A 332 -28.11 -18.19 18.26
CA ASP A 332 -29.09 -17.68 17.30
C ASP A 332 -28.67 -17.89 15.82
N GLY A 333 -28.10 -19.06 15.52
CA GLY A 333 -27.61 -19.40 14.19
C GLY A 333 -26.30 -18.74 13.79
N GLU A 334 -25.56 -18.15 14.74
CA GLU A 334 -24.24 -17.53 14.53
C GLU A 334 -23.15 -18.20 15.35
N ARG A 335 -22.03 -18.54 14.70
CA ARG A 335 -20.76 -18.84 15.35
C ARG A 335 -19.87 -17.59 15.28
N SER A 336 -18.84 -17.53 16.14
CA SER A 336 -18.01 -16.34 16.33
C SER A 336 -18.85 -15.09 16.64
N SER A 337 -19.94 -15.27 17.37
CA SER A 337 -20.87 -14.21 17.75
C SER A 337 -20.32 -13.41 18.93
N VAL A 338 -20.50 -12.09 18.90
CA VAL A 338 -20.13 -11.17 20.01
C VAL A 338 -20.89 -11.46 21.31
N ARG A 339 -21.91 -12.33 21.28
CA ARG A 339 -22.65 -12.82 22.44
C ARG A 339 -21.93 -13.97 23.16
N THR A 340 -20.79 -14.41 22.63
CA THR A 340 -19.92 -15.42 23.22
C THR A 340 -18.57 -14.82 23.56
N SER A 341 -17.83 -15.44 24.47
CA SER A 341 -16.46 -15.12 24.79
C SER A 341 -15.61 -16.35 24.55
N HIS A 342 -14.45 -16.18 23.90
CA HIS A 342 -13.55 -17.29 23.65
C HIS A 342 -12.97 -17.85 24.95
N PHE A 343 -12.99 -19.16 25.12
CA PHE A 343 -12.59 -19.85 26.38
C PHE A 343 -11.13 -19.58 26.79
N ALA A 344 -10.25 -19.23 25.86
CA ALA A 344 -8.84 -18.93 26.10
C ALA A 344 -8.44 -17.53 25.57
N LEU A 345 -8.79 -17.18 24.31
CA LEU A 345 -8.28 -15.98 23.65
C LEU A 345 -8.96 -14.68 24.10
N SER A 346 -10.03 -14.73 24.89
CA SER A 346 -10.56 -13.55 25.61
C SER A 346 -9.57 -13.04 26.67
N ASP A 347 -8.70 -13.91 27.18
CA ASP A 347 -7.65 -13.56 28.15
C ASP A 347 -6.42 -12.98 27.43
N ARG A 348 -6.05 -11.75 27.79
CA ARG A 348 -4.88 -11.04 27.25
C ARG A 348 -3.58 -11.81 27.50
N THR A 349 -3.44 -12.46 28.66
CA THR A 349 -2.22 -13.18 29.03
C THR A 349 -2.02 -14.38 28.11
N VAL A 350 -3.09 -15.10 27.73
CA VAL A 350 -3.02 -16.19 26.76
C VAL A 350 -2.61 -15.66 25.38
N ARG A 351 -3.16 -14.54 24.91
CA ARG A 351 -2.77 -13.95 23.62
C ARG A 351 -1.30 -13.52 23.62
N ARG A 352 -0.81 -12.92 24.71
CA ARG A 352 0.61 -12.58 24.90
C ARG A 352 1.50 -13.83 24.93
N ALA A 353 1.05 -14.91 25.52
CA ALA A 353 1.76 -16.20 25.45
C ALA A 353 1.89 -16.67 24.00
N ILE A 354 0.83 -16.61 23.20
CA ILE A 354 0.88 -16.98 21.77
C ILE A 354 1.85 -16.06 21.01
N ASN A 355 1.88 -14.76 21.28
CA ASN A 355 2.82 -13.83 20.66
C ASN A 355 4.29 -14.22 20.90
N LEU A 356 4.60 -14.71 22.11
CA LEU A 356 5.94 -15.22 22.45
C LEU A 356 6.32 -16.52 21.73
N LEU A 357 5.36 -17.22 21.11
CA LEU A 357 5.58 -18.47 20.37
C LEU A 357 5.80 -18.26 18.86
N VAL A 358 5.79 -17.03 18.40
CA VAL A 358 6.07 -16.69 16.99
C VAL A 358 7.55 -16.43 16.84
N ASP A 359 8.29 -17.42 16.32
CA ASP A 359 9.73 -17.31 16.02
C ASP A 359 9.96 -16.50 14.74
N ARG A 360 9.92 -15.17 14.89
CA ARG A 360 10.08 -14.23 13.78
C ARG A 360 11.46 -14.30 13.15
N ALA A 361 12.50 -14.62 13.93
CA ALA A 361 13.85 -14.75 13.42
C ALA A 361 13.94 -15.93 12.44
N SER A 362 13.52 -17.12 12.85
CA SER A 362 13.51 -18.30 11.97
C SER A 362 12.62 -18.09 10.75
N ILE A 363 11.45 -17.45 10.92
CA ILE A 363 10.56 -17.11 9.79
C ILE A 363 11.28 -16.17 8.81
N GLN A 364 11.98 -15.13 9.32
CA GLN A 364 12.73 -14.18 8.50
C GLN A 364 13.85 -14.89 7.74
N ASP A 365 14.68 -15.64 8.43
CA ASP A 365 15.93 -16.19 7.89
C ASP A 365 15.67 -17.33 6.89
N TYR A 366 14.69 -18.19 7.17
CA TYR A 366 14.48 -19.42 6.38
C TYR A 366 13.28 -19.37 5.44
N LEU A 367 12.29 -18.50 5.67
CA LEU A 367 11.07 -18.51 4.87
C LEU A 367 10.83 -17.24 4.07
N VAL A 368 11.26 -16.10 4.57
CA VAL A 368 10.93 -14.79 4.00
C VAL A 368 12.12 -14.19 3.25
N GLY A 369 13.34 -14.28 3.80
CA GLY A 369 14.52 -13.67 3.18
C GLY A 369 14.32 -12.19 2.87
N ARG A 370 14.79 -11.75 1.70
CA ARG A 370 14.65 -10.35 1.21
C ARG A 370 13.22 -9.94 0.87
N SER A 371 12.28 -10.88 0.73
CA SER A 371 10.88 -10.57 0.41
C SER A 371 10.12 -9.92 1.57
N GLY A 372 10.77 -9.75 2.73
CA GLY A 372 10.20 -9.05 3.87
C GLY A 372 11.20 -8.78 4.97
N ARG A 373 10.72 -8.23 6.05
CA ARG A 373 11.47 -8.02 7.30
C ARG A 373 10.55 -8.26 8.50
N ILE A 374 11.12 -8.51 9.66
CA ILE A 374 10.35 -8.67 10.91
C ILE A 374 9.47 -7.44 11.13
N ALA A 375 8.20 -7.68 11.48
CA ALA A 375 7.25 -6.64 11.84
C ALA A 375 7.01 -6.63 13.35
N GLU A 376 7.26 -5.47 13.97
CA GLU A 376 6.96 -5.19 15.37
C GLU A 376 5.61 -4.52 15.55
N ASN A 377 5.10 -3.94 14.47
CA ASN A 377 3.87 -3.15 14.42
C ASN A 377 2.90 -3.74 13.42
N PHE A 378 1.61 -3.55 13.67
CA PHE A 378 0.57 -3.79 12.68
C PHE A 378 0.53 -2.64 11.67
N LEU A 379 0.58 -1.39 12.14
CA LEU A 379 0.72 -0.21 11.29
C LEU A 379 2.20 0.10 11.06
N VAL A 380 2.74 -0.32 9.93
CA VAL A 380 4.17 -0.19 9.58
C VAL A 380 4.45 1.00 8.67
N ALA A 381 3.40 1.57 8.07
CA ALA A 381 3.48 2.65 7.09
C ALA A 381 2.16 3.45 7.08
N PRO A 382 2.21 4.78 6.81
CA PRO A 382 3.40 5.59 6.52
C PRO A 382 4.33 5.71 7.73
N HIS A 383 5.61 6.01 7.49
CA HIS A 383 6.65 6.01 8.53
C HIS A 383 6.30 6.91 9.73
N ARG A 384 5.64 8.06 9.49
CA ARG A 384 5.20 8.99 10.54
C ARG A 384 4.22 8.38 11.56
N CYS A 385 3.52 7.29 11.18
CA CYS A 385 2.56 6.59 12.04
C CYS A 385 3.14 5.30 12.65
N ARG A 386 4.44 5.03 12.47
CA ARG A 386 5.09 3.84 13.01
C ARG A 386 5.46 4.04 14.47
N SER A 387 4.99 3.16 15.34
CA SER A 387 5.38 3.13 16.74
C SER A 387 6.82 2.62 16.93
N THR A 388 7.52 3.18 17.91
CA THR A 388 8.82 2.71 18.41
C THR A 388 8.70 2.03 19.77
N ALA A 389 7.49 1.93 20.34
CA ALA A 389 7.25 1.38 21.66
C ALA A 389 7.06 -0.15 21.66
N ASN A 390 6.89 -0.75 20.48
CA ASN A 390 6.69 -2.20 20.34
C ASN A 390 8.00 -2.90 19.98
N GLY A 391 8.10 -4.15 20.42
CA GLY A 391 9.17 -5.06 20.08
C GLY A 391 8.62 -6.47 19.98
N TRP A 392 9.47 -7.43 19.69
CA TRP A 392 9.12 -8.82 19.68
C TRP A 392 10.10 -9.65 20.50
N GLU A 393 9.63 -10.78 21.00
CA GLU A 393 10.42 -11.76 21.73
C GLU A 393 9.94 -13.16 21.33
N PHE A 394 10.85 -14.10 21.17
CA PHE A 394 10.56 -15.51 21.07
C PHE A 394 11.02 -16.20 22.34
N ASN A 395 10.08 -16.75 23.14
CA ASN A 395 10.39 -17.32 24.43
C ASN A 395 9.32 -18.31 24.88
N VAL A 396 9.57 -19.59 24.59
CA VAL A 396 8.63 -20.68 24.89
C VAL A 396 8.42 -20.85 26.40
N ASP A 397 9.48 -20.69 27.20
CA ASP A 397 9.39 -20.87 28.66
C ASP A 397 8.61 -19.73 29.32
N LYS A 398 8.80 -18.50 28.85
CA LYS A 398 8.01 -17.35 29.31
C LYS A 398 6.54 -17.49 28.92
N ALA A 399 6.26 -17.99 27.71
CA ALA A 399 4.89 -18.30 27.29
C ALA A 399 4.25 -19.34 28.21
N GLY A 400 5.02 -20.38 28.57
CA GLY A 400 4.58 -21.39 29.55
C GLY A 400 4.21 -20.78 30.91
N ARG A 401 5.06 -19.90 31.45
CA ARG A 401 4.77 -19.19 32.73
C ARG A 401 3.51 -18.33 32.63
N PHE A 402 3.31 -17.59 31.54
CA PHE A 402 2.10 -16.79 31.33
C PHE A 402 0.83 -17.67 31.34
N LEU A 403 0.91 -18.86 30.75
CA LEU A 403 -0.21 -19.80 30.78
C LEU A 403 -0.45 -20.38 32.19
N ASP A 404 0.62 -20.65 32.96
CA ASP A 404 0.52 -21.09 34.37
C ASP A 404 -0.14 -20.02 35.25
N GLU A 405 0.24 -18.72 35.08
CA GLU A 405 -0.32 -17.58 35.82
C GLU A 405 -1.85 -17.47 35.70
N VAL A 406 -2.41 -17.86 34.56
CA VAL A 406 -3.87 -17.82 34.31
C VAL A 406 -4.53 -19.20 34.42
N GLY A 407 -3.86 -20.17 35.06
CA GLY A 407 -4.42 -21.44 35.49
C GLY A 407 -4.52 -22.51 34.39
N TRP A 408 -3.76 -22.37 33.28
CA TRP A 408 -3.62 -23.44 32.29
C TRP A 408 -2.52 -24.42 32.72
N VAL A 409 -2.91 -25.50 33.36
CA VAL A 409 -1.99 -26.50 33.93
C VAL A 409 -1.64 -27.56 32.90
N ARG A 410 -0.37 -27.93 32.82
CA ARG A 410 0.14 -28.96 31.89
C ARG A 410 -0.29 -30.35 32.34
N GLY A 411 -0.95 -31.10 31.46
CA GLY A 411 -1.37 -32.48 31.68
C GLY A 411 -0.25 -33.50 31.44
N PRO A 412 -0.51 -34.79 31.71
CA PRO A 412 0.46 -35.87 31.51
C PRO A 412 0.90 -36.05 30.05
N ASP A 413 0.04 -35.70 29.11
CA ASP A 413 0.30 -35.71 27.67
C ASP A 413 1.05 -34.46 27.17
N GLY A 414 1.44 -33.57 28.09
CA GLY A 414 2.16 -32.34 27.79
C GLY A 414 1.27 -31.18 27.35
N ILE A 415 -0.03 -31.38 27.11
CA ILE A 415 -0.96 -30.32 26.74
C ILE A 415 -1.64 -29.74 27.97
N ARG A 416 -1.89 -28.43 27.93
CA ARG A 416 -2.48 -27.68 29.04
C ARG A 416 -4.01 -27.80 29.06
N SER A 417 -4.57 -27.76 30.26
CA SER A 417 -6.01 -27.69 30.47
C SER A 417 -6.37 -26.77 31.64
N ARG A 418 -7.58 -26.21 31.62
CA ARG A 418 -8.15 -25.38 32.68
C ARG A 418 -9.62 -25.72 32.85
N GLY A 419 -10.03 -26.13 34.07
CA GLY A 419 -11.41 -26.50 34.34
C GLY A 419 -11.94 -27.66 33.48
N GLY A 420 -11.10 -28.62 33.11
CA GLY A 420 -11.45 -29.72 32.23
C GLY A 420 -11.40 -29.37 30.72
N GLN A 421 -11.27 -28.10 30.36
CA GLN A 421 -11.15 -27.65 28.98
C GLN A 421 -9.69 -27.73 28.53
N ARG A 422 -9.42 -28.52 27.48
CA ARG A 422 -8.10 -28.65 26.85
C ARG A 422 -7.74 -27.39 26.06
N LEU A 423 -6.48 -26.96 26.14
CA LEU A 423 -5.99 -25.81 25.34
C LEU A 423 -5.62 -26.29 23.92
N LYS A 424 -6.67 -26.43 23.11
CA LYS A 424 -6.58 -26.76 21.69
C LYS A 424 -7.10 -25.60 20.86
N LEU A 425 -6.34 -25.19 19.85
CA LEU A 425 -6.65 -24.05 18.96
C LEU A 425 -6.60 -24.48 17.50
N VAL A 426 -7.56 -24.07 16.70
CA VAL A 426 -7.56 -24.21 15.24
C VAL A 426 -6.99 -22.95 14.62
N PHE A 427 -5.94 -23.12 13.84
CA PHE A 427 -5.24 -22.04 13.16
C PHE A 427 -5.47 -22.09 11.65
N GLN A 428 -6.40 -21.27 11.13
CA GLN A 428 -6.71 -21.23 9.72
C GLN A 428 -5.87 -20.22 8.93
N ALA A 429 -5.62 -20.53 7.66
CA ALA A 429 -5.02 -19.60 6.71
C ALA A 429 -5.29 -20.05 5.27
N GLY A 430 -5.03 -19.15 4.30
CA GLY A 430 -5.05 -19.51 2.88
C GLY A 430 -4.00 -20.59 2.54
N ALA A 431 -4.38 -21.53 1.68
CA ALA A 431 -3.58 -22.70 1.32
C ALA A 431 -2.40 -22.35 0.37
N ALA A 432 -1.48 -21.50 0.84
CA ALA A 432 -0.22 -21.21 0.16
C ALA A 432 0.93 -21.87 0.93
N ALA A 433 1.88 -22.49 0.23
CA ALA A 433 2.97 -23.25 0.83
C ALA A 433 3.80 -22.42 1.83
N SER A 434 4.13 -21.17 1.50
CA SER A 434 4.86 -20.26 2.39
C SER A 434 4.10 -19.97 3.68
N VAL A 435 2.77 -19.81 3.60
CA VAL A 435 1.91 -19.56 4.77
C VAL A 435 1.84 -20.79 5.66
N GLN A 436 1.70 -21.98 5.06
CA GLN A 436 1.67 -23.26 5.81
C GLN A 436 2.99 -23.52 6.55
N LYS A 437 4.15 -23.17 5.94
CA LYS A 437 5.45 -23.23 6.61
C LYS A 437 5.48 -22.35 7.87
N VAL A 438 4.95 -21.12 7.81
CA VAL A 438 4.84 -20.22 8.98
C VAL A 438 3.92 -20.82 10.04
N GLN A 439 2.75 -21.36 9.67
CA GLN A 439 1.85 -22.04 10.61
C GLN A 439 2.54 -23.22 11.30
N ALA A 440 3.38 -23.98 10.58
CA ALA A 440 4.12 -25.10 11.14
C ALA A 440 5.15 -24.66 12.19
N VAL A 441 5.88 -23.56 11.95
CA VAL A 441 6.82 -22.96 12.92
C VAL A 441 6.09 -22.58 14.21
N VAL A 442 4.96 -21.87 14.09
CA VAL A 442 4.14 -21.45 15.25
C VAL A 442 3.58 -22.68 15.98
N LYS A 443 3.06 -23.67 15.26
CA LYS A 443 2.55 -24.92 15.85
C LYS A 443 3.63 -25.66 16.66
N GLN A 444 4.85 -25.77 16.13
CA GLN A 444 5.95 -26.44 16.82
C GLN A 444 6.28 -25.76 18.15
N ALA A 445 6.35 -24.42 18.18
CA ALA A 445 6.58 -23.67 19.40
C ALA A 445 5.40 -23.78 20.39
N ALA A 446 4.16 -23.75 19.88
CA ALA A 446 2.95 -23.88 20.67
C ALA A 446 2.87 -25.24 21.40
N VAL A 447 3.16 -26.35 20.71
CA VAL A 447 3.20 -27.69 21.31
C VAL A 447 4.23 -27.77 22.46
N ARG A 448 5.41 -27.16 22.27
CA ARG A 448 6.43 -27.06 23.33
C ARG A 448 5.94 -26.28 24.55
N ALA A 449 5.11 -25.26 24.35
CA ALA A 449 4.46 -24.52 25.44
C ALA A 449 3.25 -25.22 26.04
N GLY A 450 2.79 -26.35 25.48
CA GLY A 450 1.62 -27.11 25.91
C GLY A 450 0.30 -26.67 25.29
N ILE A 451 0.33 -26.06 24.12
CA ILE A 451 -0.85 -25.70 23.32
C ILE A 451 -0.96 -26.66 22.15
N GLU A 452 -2.06 -27.37 22.02
CA GLU A 452 -2.35 -28.16 20.82
C GLU A 452 -2.84 -27.24 19.71
N VAL A 453 -2.21 -27.31 18.53
CA VAL A 453 -2.61 -26.50 17.37
C VAL A 453 -2.95 -27.39 16.19
N GLU A 454 -4.17 -27.23 15.70
CA GLU A 454 -4.67 -27.84 14.47
C GLU A 454 -4.55 -26.81 13.32
N ILE A 455 -3.84 -27.17 12.25
CA ILE A 455 -3.71 -26.32 11.06
C ILE A 455 -4.89 -26.59 10.14
N LYS A 456 -5.60 -25.52 9.75
CA LYS A 456 -6.68 -25.53 8.76
C LYS A 456 -6.25 -24.70 7.55
N ALA A 457 -5.92 -25.40 6.45
CA ALA A 457 -5.59 -24.77 5.17
C ALA A 457 -6.85 -24.63 4.31
N VAL A 458 -7.16 -23.42 3.89
CA VAL A 458 -8.36 -23.11 3.10
C VAL A 458 -7.91 -22.62 1.70
N PRO A 459 -8.50 -23.12 0.59
CA PRO A 459 -8.19 -22.60 -0.74
C PRO A 459 -8.32 -21.08 -0.79
N LEU A 460 -7.36 -20.37 -1.39
CA LEU A 460 -7.30 -18.89 -1.38
C LEU A 460 -8.59 -18.24 -1.89
N GLY A 461 -9.18 -18.80 -2.95
CA GLY A 461 -10.44 -18.30 -3.51
C GLY A 461 -11.65 -18.46 -2.57
N VAL A 462 -11.59 -19.40 -1.62
CA VAL A 462 -12.61 -19.58 -0.56
C VAL A 462 -12.28 -18.66 0.63
N PHE A 463 -11.04 -18.66 1.09
CA PHE A 463 -10.61 -17.87 2.25
C PHE A 463 -10.93 -16.38 2.08
N PHE A 464 -10.72 -15.83 0.89
CA PHE A 464 -11.03 -14.43 0.54
C PHE A 464 -12.33 -14.26 -0.27
N SER A 465 -13.22 -15.24 -0.24
CA SER A 465 -14.49 -15.16 -0.95
C SER A 465 -15.41 -14.08 -0.34
N ALA A 466 -16.16 -13.42 -1.21
CA ALA A 466 -17.26 -12.54 -0.81
C ALA A 466 -18.55 -13.31 -0.44
N ASP A 467 -18.57 -14.63 -0.63
CA ASP A 467 -19.70 -15.48 -0.22
C ASP A 467 -19.72 -15.66 1.30
N THR A 468 -20.46 -14.80 1.96
CA THR A 468 -20.61 -14.81 3.42
C THR A 468 -21.39 -16.02 3.97
N ASN A 469 -21.97 -16.87 3.11
CA ASN A 469 -22.59 -18.13 3.56
C ASN A 469 -21.54 -19.22 3.80
N ASN A 470 -20.37 -19.12 3.15
CA ASN A 470 -19.30 -20.09 3.33
C ASN A 470 -18.58 -19.87 4.69
N PRO A 471 -18.59 -20.86 5.60
CA PRO A 471 -17.99 -20.75 6.94
C PRO A 471 -16.46 -20.63 6.92
N ASP A 472 -15.81 -21.04 5.83
CA ASP A 472 -14.35 -21.09 5.71
C ASP A 472 -13.73 -19.75 5.25
N THR A 473 -14.56 -18.73 5.04
CA THR A 473 -14.06 -17.39 4.72
C THR A 473 -13.38 -16.75 5.93
N ASN A 474 -12.40 -15.89 5.68
CA ASN A 474 -11.74 -15.13 6.74
C ASN A 474 -12.71 -14.21 7.50
N VAL A 475 -13.79 -13.75 6.86
CA VAL A 475 -14.81 -12.88 7.48
C VAL A 475 -15.65 -13.65 8.50
N ARG A 476 -16.03 -14.89 8.21
CA ARG A 476 -16.76 -15.75 9.14
C ARG A 476 -15.90 -16.13 10.33
N PHE A 477 -14.61 -16.28 10.11
CA PHE A 477 -13.60 -16.62 11.12
C PHE A 477 -14.03 -17.75 12.08
N GLN A 478 -14.50 -18.88 11.51
CA GLN A 478 -14.84 -20.06 12.28
C GLN A 478 -13.56 -20.88 12.58
N ALA A 479 -12.66 -20.25 13.32
CA ALA A 479 -11.41 -20.77 13.86
C ALA A 479 -10.96 -19.88 15.03
N ASP A 480 -9.98 -20.34 15.81
CA ASP A 480 -9.45 -19.61 16.96
C ASP A 480 -8.41 -18.57 16.54
N LEU A 481 -7.54 -18.94 15.60
CA LEU A 481 -6.50 -18.09 15.02
C LEU A 481 -6.65 -18.06 13.50
N GLN A 482 -6.33 -16.92 12.88
CA GLN A 482 -6.16 -16.86 11.42
C GLN A 482 -4.97 -15.99 11.02
N MET A 483 -4.40 -16.29 9.84
CA MET A 483 -3.24 -15.59 9.32
C MET A 483 -3.45 -15.17 7.86
N TYR A 484 -3.11 -13.93 7.54
CA TYR A 484 -3.03 -13.41 6.19
C TYR A 484 -2.20 -12.12 6.14
N THR A 485 -2.06 -11.53 4.95
CA THR A 485 -1.39 -10.25 4.76
C THR A 485 -2.43 -9.18 4.43
N VAL A 486 -2.32 -8.03 5.08
CA VAL A 486 -3.12 -6.85 4.79
C VAL A 486 -2.22 -5.67 4.46
N PHE A 487 -2.68 -4.78 3.58
CA PHE A 487 -1.89 -3.65 3.10
C PHE A 487 -2.51 -2.35 3.60
N SER A 488 -1.70 -1.47 4.19
CA SER A 488 -2.12 -0.11 4.52
C SER A 488 -1.97 0.81 3.32
N GLY A 489 -2.85 1.84 3.24
CA GLY A 489 -2.66 2.98 2.35
C GLY A 489 -1.79 4.05 2.98
N LEU A 490 -1.62 5.18 2.29
CA LEU A 490 -0.94 6.37 2.81
C LEU A 490 -1.67 6.97 4.00
N ASP A 491 -3.00 6.88 4.00
CA ASP A 491 -3.80 7.23 5.15
C ASP A 491 -4.22 5.98 5.93
N PRO A 492 -3.90 5.91 7.25
CA PRO A 492 -4.21 4.76 8.06
C PRO A 492 -5.69 4.62 8.49
N GLN A 493 -6.55 5.61 8.27
CA GLN A 493 -7.92 5.63 8.79
C GLN A 493 -8.70 4.35 8.47
N PHE A 494 -8.73 3.97 7.19
CA PHE A 494 -9.42 2.76 6.76
C PHE A 494 -8.71 1.48 7.19
N TYR A 495 -7.39 1.51 7.27
CA TYR A 495 -6.60 0.37 7.72
C TYR A 495 -6.85 0.06 9.20
N MET A 496 -6.87 1.08 10.04
CA MET A 496 -7.11 0.97 11.47
C MET A 496 -8.60 0.76 11.82
N ALA A 497 -9.52 0.93 10.87
CA ALA A 497 -10.94 0.57 11.06
C ALA A 497 -11.15 -0.94 11.35
N GLN A 498 -10.13 -1.79 11.09
CA GLN A 498 -10.18 -3.22 11.36
C GLN A 498 -10.33 -3.60 12.84
N PHE A 499 -10.30 -2.65 13.77
CA PHE A 499 -10.43 -2.92 15.19
C PHE A 499 -11.51 -2.07 15.89
N VAL A 500 -12.25 -1.24 15.14
CA VAL A 500 -13.36 -0.49 15.73
C VAL A 500 -14.57 -1.39 16.00
N SER A 501 -15.27 -1.14 17.08
CA SER A 501 -16.32 -2.03 17.58
C SER A 501 -17.52 -2.17 16.64
N TRP A 502 -17.88 -1.12 15.89
CA TRP A 502 -19.01 -1.16 14.93
C TRP A 502 -18.68 -1.79 13.58
N GLU A 503 -17.41 -2.11 13.31
CA GLU A 503 -16.96 -2.86 12.13
C GLU A 503 -16.91 -4.37 12.37
N ILE A 504 -17.49 -4.87 13.45
CA ILE A 504 -17.55 -6.30 13.71
C ILE A 504 -18.54 -6.96 12.73
N PRO A 505 -18.11 -7.97 11.92
CA PRO A 505 -19.01 -8.71 11.07
C PRO A 505 -20.01 -9.50 11.89
N ALA A 506 -21.29 -9.34 11.59
CA ALA A 506 -22.41 -10.02 12.22
C ALA A 506 -23.52 -10.26 11.20
N ARG A 507 -24.50 -11.08 11.54
CA ARG A 507 -25.65 -11.39 10.68
C ARG A 507 -26.42 -10.12 10.31
N GLU A 508 -26.59 -9.21 11.28
CA GLU A 508 -27.33 -7.97 11.14
C GLU A 508 -26.74 -7.05 10.07
N ASN A 509 -25.42 -7.01 9.93
CA ASN A 509 -24.74 -6.23 8.90
C ASN A 509 -24.33 -7.06 7.68
N LYS A 510 -24.91 -8.26 7.50
CA LYS A 510 -24.63 -9.19 6.39
C LYS A 510 -23.13 -9.52 6.26
N TRP A 511 -22.44 -9.58 7.38
CA TRP A 511 -21.00 -9.90 7.47
C TRP A 511 -20.09 -8.91 6.74
N THR A 512 -20.49 -7.64 6.65
CA THR A 512 -19.74 -6.63 5.88
C THR A 512 -18.67 -5.88 6.68
N GLY A 513 -18.52 -6.16 7.98
CA GLY A 513 -17.55 -5.48 8.85
C GLY A 513 -16.09 -5.90 8.62
N ARG A 514 -15.17 -5.12 9.14
CA ARG A 514 -13.71 -5.30 9.00
C ARG A 514 -13.04 -5.82 10.25
N ASN A 515 -13.67 -5.69 11.43
CA ASN A 515 -13.13 -6.14 12.71
C ASN A 515 -13.31 -7.65 12.88
N LEU A 516 -12.49 -8.42 12.18
CA LEU A 516 -12.58 -9.87 12.16
C LEU A 516 -12.20 -10.50 13.50
N THR A 517 -11.46 -9.79 14.35
CA THR A 517 -11.08 -10.26 15.70
C THR A 517 -12.23 -10.24 16.70
N ARG A 518 -13.29 -9.49 16.44
CA ARG A 518 -14.41 -9.18 17.34
C ARG A 518 -13.98 -8.52 18.64
N TRP A 519 -12.78 -7.97 18.68
CA TRP A 519 -12.28 -7.19 19.80
C TRP A 519 -13.06 -5.89 19.97
N ARG A 520 -13.25 -5.45 21.20
CA ARG A 520 -13.96 -4.22 21.54
C ARG A 520 -13.16 -3.41 22.54
N ASN A 521 -12.99 -2.14 22.25
CA ASN A 521 -12.33 -1.22 23.17
C ASN A 521 -12.84 0.20 22.94
N ALA A 522 -13.48 0.78 23.95
CA ALA A 522 -14.11 2.10 23.86
C ALA A 522 -13.07 3.23 23.65
N GLU A 523 -11.87 3.09 24.22
CA GLU A 523 -10.79 4.07 24.01
C GLU A 523 -10.26 4.02 22.58
N TYR A 524 -10.10 2.82 22.00
CA TYR A 524 -9.75 2.67 20.60
C TYR A 524 -10.79 3.31 19.68
N ASP A 525 -12.06 3.05 19.94
CA ASP A 525 -13.19 3.63 19.19
C ASP A 525 -13.19 5.16 19.26
N ARG A 526 -12.87 5.73 20.43
CA ARG A 526 -12.73 7.18 20.62
C ARG A 526 -11.58 7.75 19.80
N LEU A 527 -10.39 7.14 19.90
CA LEU A 527 -9.20 7.57 19.15
C LEU A 527 -9.43 7.54 17.64
N TRP A 528 -10.11 6.49 17.14
CA TRP A 528 -10.41 6.37 15.72
C TRP A 528 -11.33 7.51 15.23
N ARG A 529 -12.37 7.86 16.02
CA ARG A 529 -13.25 9.00 15.69
C ARG A 529 -12.53 10.34 15.76
N GLU A 530 -11.65 10.51 16.72
CA GLU A 530 -10.80 11.70 16.83
C GLU A 530 -9.89 11.84 15.61
N ALA A 531 -9.24 10.76 15.18
CA ALA A 531 -8.40 10.74 14.00
C ALA A 531 -9.18 11.01 12.69
N ASP A 532 -10.48 10.68 12.64
CA ASP A 532 -11.36 10.92 11.46
C ASP A 532 -11.62 12.41 11.20
N SER A 533 -11.34 13.28 12.19
CA SER A 533 -11.57 14.74 12.09
C SER A 533 -10.33 15.58 12.43
N GLU A 534 -9.24 14.99 12.92
CA GLU A 534 -8.02 15.73 13.29
C GLU A 534 -7.27 16.20 12.04
N MET A 535 -7.18 17.53 11.86
CA MET A 535 -6.54 18.16 10.71
C MET A 535 -5.03 18.35 10.87
N ASP A 536 -4.49 18.32 12.09
CA ASP A 536 -3.06 18.37 12.34
C ASP A 536 -2.44 17.00 12.06
N PRO A 537 -1.57 16.86 11.04
CA PRO A 537 -1.03 15.55 10.63
C PRO A 537 -0.15 14.90 11.70
N PHE A 538 0.45 15.66 12.61
CA PHE A 538 1.27 15.14 13.70
C PHE A 538 0.41 14.57 14.83
N LYS A 539 -0.58 15.34 15.28
CA LYS A 539 -1.55 14.86 16.28
C LYS A 539 -2.30 13.64 15.77
N ARG A 540 -2.66 13.65 14.50
CA ARG A 540 -3.32 12.53 13.84
C ARG A 540 -2.42 11.29 13.78
N ALA A 541 -1.13 11.45 13.50
CA ALA A 541 -0.15 10.37 13.54
C ALA A 541 -0.01 9.77 14.95
N ASP A 542 0.01 10.62 16.00
CA ASP A 542 0.06 10.16 17.40
C ASP A 542 -1.16 9.33 17.78
N LEU A 543 -2.36 9.69 17.29
CA LEU A 543 -3.57 8.91 17.50
C LEU A 543 -3.44 7.51 16.87
N PHE A 544 -2.91 7.41 15.65
CA PHE A 544 -2.68 6.12 15.01
C PHE A 544 -1.58 5.29 15.69
N ILE A 545 -0.52 5.92 16.17
CA ILE A 545 0.52 5.24 16.96
C ILE A 545 -0.10 4.62 18.21
N ARG A 546 -0.91 5.38 18.97
CA ARG A 546 -1.60 4.87 20.16
C ARG A 546 -2.55 3.72 19.81
N MET A 547 -3.33 3.82 18.75
CA MET A 547 -4.21 2.75 18.29
C MET A 547 -3.42 1.48 17.90
N ASN A 548 -2.29 1.63 17.20
CA ASN A 548 -1.41 0.51 16.88
C ASN A 548 -0.87 -0.17 18.14
N ASP A 549 -0.40 0.62 19.11
CA ASP A 549 0.15 0.09 20.36
C ASP A 549 -0.88 -0.69 21.16
N MET A 550 -2.13 -0.20 21.21
CA MET A 550 -3.22 -0.89 21.89
C MET A 550 -3.44 -2.31 21.33
N VAL A 551 -3.55 -2.47 20.01
CA VAL A 551 -3.87 -3.78 19.41
C VAL A 551 -2.67 -4.74 19.42
N VAL A 552 -1.45 -4.22 19.31
CA VAL A 552 -0.22 -5.02 19.33
C VAL A 552 0.11 -5.47 20.76
N GLN A 553 0.09 -4.55 21.73
CA GLN A 553 0.41 -4.85 23.14
C GLN A 553 -0.67 -5.70 23.81
N ASP A 554 -1.92 -5.61 23.35
CA ASP A 554 -3.01 -6.50 23.76
C ASP A 554 -2.98 -7.87 23.02
N SER A 555 -2.07 -7.99 22.03
CA SER A 555 -1.90 -9.17 21.18
C SER A 555 -3.23 -9.63 20.52
N VAL A 556 -4.10 -8.68 20.20
CA VAL A 556 -5.30 -8.93 19.39
C VAL A 556 -4.89 -9.30 17.98
N VAL A 557 -3.84 -8.64 17.51
CA VAL A 557 -3.11 -8.91 16.28
C VAL A 557 -1.63 -9.13 16.62
N ILE A 558 -1.05 -10.14 16.02
CA ILE A 558 0.36 -10.51 16.22
C ILE A 558 1.08 -10.31 14.87
N PRO A 559 1.78 -9.18 14.68
CA PRO A 559 2.55 -8.93 13.46
C PRO A 559 3.70 -9.94 13.34
N ILE A 560 3.96 -10.41 12.12
CA ILE A 560 5.02 -11.38 11.84
C ILE A 560 6.08 -10.75 10.95
N THR A 561 5.69 -10.38 9.72
CA THR A 561 6.60 -9.81 8.73
C THR A 561 5.94 -8.66 7.97
N GLN A 562 6.72 -7.61 7.71
CA GLN A 562 6.40 -6.59 6.73
C GLN A 562 6.92 -7.05 5.37
N ARG A 563 6.06 -7.06 4.36
CA ARG A 563 6.41 -7.54 3.01
C ARG A 563 7.07 -6.45 2.19
N ASN A 564 8.09 -6.83 1.44
CA ASN A 564 8.66 -6.02 0.36
C ASN A 564 8.02 -6.43 -0.97
N ILE A 565 7.95 -5.49 -1.91
CA ILE A 565 7.63 -5.76 -3.30
C ILE A 565 8.97 -5.95 -4.02
N LEU A 566 9.12 -7.04 -4.78
CA LEU A 566 10.33 -7.34 -5.50
C LEU A 566 10.10 -7.14 -6.99
N HIS A 567 11.08 -6.54 -7.64
CA HIS A 567 11.19 -6.45 -9.09
C HIS A 567 12.56 -6.94 -9.52
N ALA A 568 12.74 -7.30 -10.79
CA ALA A 568 14.05 -7.53 -11.34
C ALA A 568 14.36 -6.47 -12.41
N SER A 569 15.57 -5.95 -12.42
CA SER A 569 16.01 -4.94 -13.40
C SER A 569 17.36 -5.28 -13.96
N SER A 570 17.54 -5.05 -15.26
CA SER A 570 18.86 -5.02 -15.88
C SER A 570 19.76 -4.02 -15.16
N HIS A 571 21.06 -4.29 -15.06
CA HIS A 571 22.04 -3.35 -14.51
C HIS A 571 22.11 -2.01 -15.28
N GLN A 572 21.61 -2.00 -16.52
CA GLN A 572 21.65 -0.81 -17.37
C GLN A 572 20.50 0.16 -17.12
N ILE A 573 19.38 -0.28 -16.51
CA ILE A 573 18.21 0.58 -16.29
C ILE A 573 18.33 1.31 -14.96
N GLU A 574 18.13 2.62 -15.04
CA GLU A 574 18.16 3.56 -13.92
C GLU A 574 16.97 4.52 -13.97
N GLY A 575 16.80 5.35 -12.92
CA GLY A 575 15.79 6.41 -12.87
C GLY A 575 14.42 5.97 -12.35
N PHE A 576 14.25 4.71 -11.97
CA PHE A 576 13.02 4.29 -11.30
C PHE A 576 12.99 4.73 -9.83
N GLU A 577 11.83 5.15 -9.42
CA GLU A 577 11.54 5.52 -8.03
C GLU A 577 11.00 4.31 -7.26
N LEU A 578 11.62 4.00 -6.12
CA LEU A 578 11.19 2.90 -5.28
C LEU A 578 10.06 3.37 -4.35
N ASN A 579 8.83 3.26 -4.84
CA ASN A 579 7.63 3.75 -4.19
C ASN A 579 6.65 2.58 -3.91
N GLY A 580 6.36 2.34 -2.63
CA GLY A 580 5.41 1.31 -2.19
C GLY A 580 3.93 1.72 -2.25
N TRP A 581 3.61 2.97 -2.65
CA TRP A 581 2.28 3.56 -2.60
C TRP A 581 1.64 3.78 -3.96
N ASP A 582 2.45 4.00 -4.99
CA ASP A 582 2.00 4.20 -6.37
C ASP A 582 2.54 3.09 -7.26
N SER A 583 2.07 3.07 -8.49
CA SER A 583 2.64 2.24 -9.55
C SER A 583 4.11 2.59 -9.78
N ILE A 584 4.97 1.58 -9.88
CA ILE A 584 6.36 1.79 -10.30
C ILE A 584 6.45 2.43 -11.69
N PHE A 585 5.42 2.26 -12.53
CA PHE A 585 5.33 2.91 -13.84
C PHE A 585 4.82 4.35 -13.76
N GLY A 586 4.41 4.84 -12.58
CA GLY A 586 4.04 6.24 -12.38
C GLY A 586 5.17 7.22 -12.70
N ASN A 587 6.43 6.78 -12.59
CA ASN A 587 7.60 7.57 -12.96
C ASN A 587 8.36 7.04 -14.20
N ILE A 588 7.75 6.18 -15.02
CA ILE A 588 8.41 5.56 -16.19
C ILE A 588 8.99 6.56 -17.18
N ALA A 589 8.48 7.79 -17.21
CA ALA A 589 9.04 8.89 -18.00
C ALA A 589 10.49 9.22 -17.64
N TYR A 590 10.92 8.90 -16.41
CA TYR A 590 12.25 9.21 -15.87
C TYR A 590 13.25 8.07 -16.01
N TRP A 591 12.81 6.90 -16.47
CA TRP A 591 13.68 5.76 -16.67
C TRP A 591 14.62 6.00 -17.84
N TYR A 592 15.87 5.54 -17.73
CA TYR A 592 16.88 5.70 -18.78
C TYR A 592 17.88 4.53 -18.78
N ARG A 593 18.66 4.41 -19.88
CA ARG A 593 19.69 3.39 -20.01
C ARG A 593 21.06 4.01 -19.74
N ARG A 594 21.78 3.51 -18.77
CA ARG A 594 23.09 4.05 -18.31
C ARG A 594 24.13 4.11 -19.42
N ALA A 595 24.23 3.09 -20.27
CA ALA A 595 25.18 3.02 -21.38
C ALA A 595 24.98 4.11 -22.46
N SER A 596 23.78 4.73 -22.48
CA SER A 596 23.45 5.80 -23.42
C SER A 596 23.82 7.20 -22.89
N VAL A 597 24.33 7.25 -21.65
CA VAL A 597 24.78 8.49 -21.00
C VAL A 597 26.30 8.54 -21.10
N ALA A 598 26.85 9.43 -21.92
CA ALA A 598 28.30 9.66 -21.93
C ALA A 598 28.78 10.04 -20.53
N PRO A 599 29.92 9.52 -20.04
CA PRO A 599 30.45 9.91 -18.77
C PRO A 599 30.64 11.43 -18.74
N ALA A 600 30.23 12.08 -17.64
CA ALA A 600 30.50 13.50 -17.46
C ALA A 600 32.01 13.76 -17.59
N PRO A 601 32.44 14.82 -18.31
CA PRO A 601 33.85 15.14 -18.39
C PRO A 601 34.43 15.29 -16.96
N PRO A 602 35.66 14.83 -16.70
CA PRO A 602 36.27 14.98 -15.41
C PRO A 602 36.29 16.47 -15.04
N LYS A 603 35.84 16.81 -13.83
CA LYS A 603 35.96 18.15 -13.31
C LYS A 603 37.43 18.53 -13.28
N SER A 604 37.82 19.49 -14.15
CA SER A 604 39.15 20.07 -14.17
C SER A 604 39.42 20.84 -12.90
#